data_6a9ef5d67b6b8589a8b70ea057341800
#
_entry.id   6a9ef5d67b6b8589a8b70ea057341800
#
_cell.length_a   1.000
_cell.length_b   1.000
_cell.length_c   1.000
_cell.angle_alpha   90.00
_cell.angle_beta   90.00
_cell.angle_gamma   90.00
#
_symmetry.space_group_name_H-M   'P 1'
#
loop_
_entity.id
_entity.type
_entity.pdbx_description
1 polymer ?
#
loop_
_entity_poly.entity_id
_entity_poly.type
_entity_poly.pdbx_seq_one_letter_code
_entity_poly.pdbx_strand_id
1 'polypeptide(L)'
;MKIVISPAKSLNFEKELPTSQYTEPSFLKEARIVHKVVKQKKPAELSELMSISDKLADLNWKRNQEWKTPFTPENARPAVYTFDGDVYTGLDAYTIPLEKLNVLQDKLRILSGLYGLLKPLDLMQAYRLEMGTKMPVAESKNLHDFWKPTVTKALNKELKKGELFVNLASNEYFSAVDVKALKVPVITPDFKDYKDGKLKMISFFAKKARGMMVRYIIDTNAETIDDLKGFNYEGYQFDANLSKGNHLVFTR
;
A
#
# COMPACT_ATOMS: atom_id res chain seq x y z
N MET A 1 -6.05 -14.04 7.48
CA MET A 1 -5.38 -12.74 7.76
C MET A 1 -5.41 -11.86 6.51
N LYS A 2 -5.76 -10.58 6.63
CA LYS A 2 -5.59 -9.59 5.56
C LYS A 2 -4.62 -8.49 6.03
N ILE A 3 -3.87 -7.93 5.09
CA ILE A 3 -2.80 -6.98 5.36
C ILE A 3 -2.98 -5.78 4.44
N VAL A 4 -2.76 -4.57 4.94
CA VAL A 4 -2.69 -3.37 4.09
C VAL A 4 -1.31 -2.72 4.19
N ILE A 5 -0.79 -2.25 3.04
CA ILE A 5 0.43 -1.43 2.93
C ILE A 5 0.17 -0.15 2.15
N SER A 6 1.08 0.80 2.28
CA SER A 6 1.12 1.99 1.42
C SER A 6 1.71 1.67 0.05
N PRO A 7 1.40 2.45 -1.00
CA PRO A 7 2.09 2.39 -2.27
C PRO A 7 3.48 3.03 -2.16
N ALA A 8 4.20 3.10 -3.28
CA ALA A 8 5.43 3.88 -3.40
C ALA A 8 5.27 5.03 -4.39
N LYS A 9 6.10 6.08 -4.22
CA LYS A 9 6.19 7.21 -5.16
C LYS A 9 6.97 6.86 -6.42
N SER A 10 7.98 6.01 -6.27
CA SER A 10 8.78 5.46 -7.37
C SER A 10 8.09 4.23 -7.95
N LEU A 11 8.23 4.05 -9.25
CA LEU A 11 7.62 2.97 -10.02
C LEU A 11 8.67 2.34 -10.93
N ASN A 12 8.62 1.02 -11.07
CA ASN A 12 9.46 0.25 -11.97
C ASN A 12 8.59 -0.42 -13.05
N PHE A 13 8.80 -0.06 -14.30
CA PHE A 13 8.13 -0.64 -15.47
C PHE A 13 9.08 -1.45 -16.35
N GLU A 14 10.37 -1.55 -15.99
CA GLU A 14 11.41 -2.11 -16.85
C GLU A 14 11.81 -3.53 -16.44
N LYS A 15 11.88 -3.82 -15.12
CA LYS A 15 12.34 -5.11 -14.62
C LYS A 15 11.42 -6.24 -15.10
N GLU A 16 11.99 -7.33 -15.63
CA GLU A 16 11.23 -8.50 -16.11
C GLU A 16 10.30 -9.04 -15.03
N LEU A 17 9.07 -9.38 -15.41
CA LEU A 17 8.07 -9.93 -14.49
C LEU A 17 8.34 -11.43 -14.24
N PRO A 18 8.25 -11.90 -12.99
CA PRO A 18 8.43 -13.31 -12.67
C PRO A 18 7.22 -14.17 -13.07
N THR A 19 6.11 -13.57 -13.49
CA THR A 19 4.88 -14.25 -13.85
C THR A 19 4.09 -13.46 -14.90
N SER A 20 3.32 -14.14 -15.71
CA SER A 20 2.32 -13.54 -16.62
C SER A 20 0.93 -13.38 -15.97
N GLN A 21 0.76 -13.79 -14.71
CA GLN A 21 -0.53 -13.66 -14.01
C GLN A 21 -0.83 -12.20 -13.67
N TYR A 22 -2.07 -11.81 -13.90
CA TYR A 22 -2.58 -10.50 -13.51
C TYR A 22 -4.08 -10.55 -13.19
N THR A 23 -4.55 -9.51 -12.54
CA THR A 23 -5.98 -9.26 -12.28
C THR A 23 -6.33 -7.82 -12.64
N GLU A 24 -7.62 -7.52 -12.78
CA GLU A 24 -8.09 -6.15 -13.01
C GLU A 24 -8.41 -5.46 -11.68
N PRO A 25 -8.07 -4.16 -11.53
CA PRO A 25 -8.44 -3.39 -10.34
C PRO A 25 -9.95 -3.30 -10.16
N SER A 26 -10.40 -3.55 -8.94
CA SER A 26 -11.84 -3.58 -8.62
C SER A 26 -12.53 -2.21 -8.72
N PHE A 27 -11.78 -1.11 -8.62
CA PHE A 27 -12.32 0.26 -8.52
C PHE A 27 -11.92 1.16 -9.70
N LEU A 28 -11.80 0.60 -10.91
CA LEU A 28 -11.47 1.39 -12.11
C LEU A 28 -12.52 2.45 -12.43
N LYS A 29 -13.79 2.22 -12.07
CA LYS A 29 -14.86 3.20 -12.26
C LYS A 29 -14.62 4.44 -11.40
N GLU A 30 -14.31 4.24 -10.13
CA GLU A 30 -13.99 5.30 -9.17
C GLU A 30 -12.64 5.95 -9.50
N ALA A 31 -11.65 5.16 -9.91
CA ALA A 31 -10.34 5.66 -10.36
C ALA A 31 -10.47 6.61 -11.56
N ARG A 32 -11.39 6.35 -12.49
CA ARG A 32 -11.68 7.27 -13.61
C ARG A 32 -12.22 8.62 -13.12
N ILE A 33 -13.02 8.64 -12.05
CA ILE A 33 -13.54 9.90 -11.47
C ILE A 33 -12.36 10.70 -10.89
N VAL A 34 -11.50 10.06 -10.10
CA VAL A 34 -10.29 10.71 -9.56
C VAL A 34 -9.36 11.17 -10.69
N HIS A 35 -9.09 10.28 -11.66
CA HIS A 35 -8.23 10.58 -12.80
C HIS A 35 -8.73 11.77 -13.62
N LYS A 36 -10.03 11.90 -13.84
CA LYS A 36 -10.62 13.03 -14.57
C LYS A 36 -10.22 14.39 -13.96
N VAL A 37 -10.10 14.46 -12.62
CA VAL A 37 -9.70 15.69 -11.92
C VAL A 37 -8.21 15.98 -12.15
N VAL A 38 -7.32 14.98 -11.95
CA VAL A 38 -5.87 15.19 -12.15
C VAL A 38 -5.51 15.42 -13.62
N LYS A 39 -6.21 14.79 -14.56
CA LYS A 39 -5.98 14.95 -16.00
C LYS A 39 -6.21 16.39 -16.48
N GLN A 40 -7.11 17.11 -15.85
CA GLN A 40 -7.41 18.52 -16.19
C GLN A 40 -6.34 19.49 -15.69
N LYS A 41 -5.48 19.08 -14.77
CA LYS A 41 -4.42 19.90 -14.19
C LYS A 41 -3.27 20.10 -15.17
N LYS A 42 -2.78 21.35 -15.26
CA LYS A 42 -1.54 21.68 -15.97
C LYS A 42 -0.32 21.32 -15.12
N PRO A 43 0.89 21.20 -15.69
CA PRO A 43 2.10 20.90 -14.93
C PRO A 43 2.33 21.80 -13.72
N ALA A 44 2.18 23.12 -13.85
CA ALA A 44 2.34 24.06 -12.74
C ALA A 44 1.35 23.81 -11.59
N GLU A 45 0.08 23.49 -11.91
CA GLU A 45 -0.93 23.14 -10.91
C GLU A 45 -0.62 21.81 -10.23
N LEU A 46 -0.04 20.82 -10.93
CA LEU A 46 0.41 19.55 -10.35
C LEU A 46 1.63 19.76 -9.45
N SER A 47 2.56 20.64 -9.84
CA SER A 47 3.71 21.03 -9.02
C SER A 47 3.26 21.59 -7.68
N GLU A 48 2.34 22.54 -7.67
CA GLU A 48 1.76 23.12 -6.44
C GLU A 48 0.95 22.09 -5.64
N LEU A 49 0.01 21.38 -6.28
CA LEU A 49 -0.91 20.44 -5.64
C LEU A 49 -0.19 19.32 -4.88
N MET A 50 0.88 18.78 -5.46
CA MET A 50 1.62 17.64 -4.92
C MET A 50 2.96 18.05 -4.28
N SER A 51 3.31 19.35 -4.28
CA SER A 51 4.59 19.89 -3.79
C SER A 51 5.78 19.14 -4.40
N ILE A 52 5.82 19.07 -5.74
CA ILE A 52 6.85 18.37 -6.52
C ILE A 52 7.56 19.32 -7.47
N SER A 53 8.78 18.94 -7.91
CA SER A 53 9.50 19.72 -8.90
C SER A 53 8.80 19.77 -10.25
N ASP A 54 9.08 20.82 -11.05
CA ASP A 54 8.49 20.98 -12.39
C ASP A 54 8.76 19.78 -13.29
N LYS A 55 9.97 19.21 -13.23
CA LYS A 55 10.32 17.97 -13.95
C LYS A 55 9.40 16.80 -13.59
N LEU A 56 9.06 16.64 -12.30
CA LEU A 56 8.14 15.60 -11.84
C LEU A 56 6.69 15.94 -12.20
N ALA A 57 6.35 17.22 -12.21
CA ALA A 57 5.03 17.69 -12.62
C ALA A 57 4.78 17.41 -14.11
N ASP A 58 5.74 17.72 -14.98
CA ASP A 58 5.69 17.41 -16.40
C ASP A 58 5.57 15.92 -16.67
N LEU A 59 6.38 15.10 -15.97
CA LEU A 59 6.30 13.64 -16.08
C LEU A 59 4.90 13.13 -15.71
N ASN A 60 4.33 13.60 -14.61
CA ASN A 60 3.03 13.12 -14.14
C ASN A 60 1.87 13.70 -14.97
N TRP A 61 2.02 14.90 -15.51
CA TRP A 61 1.09 15.41 -16.51
C TRP A 61 1.02 14.50 -17.74
N LYS A 62 2.17 14.10 -18.31
CA LYS A 62 2.24 13.16 -19.44
C LYS A 62 1.56 11.83 -19.07
N ARG A 63 1.89 11.24 -17.93
CA ARG A 63 1.24 10.02 -17.42
C ARG A 63 -0.27 10.14 -17.33
N ASN A 64 -0.76 11.28 -16.84
CA ASN A 64 -2.20 11.54 -16.76
C ASN A 64 -2.87 11.69 -18.15
N GLN A 65 -2.16 12.21 -19.17
CA GLN A 65 -2.69 12.26 -20.53
C GLN A 65 -2.74 10.88 -21.20
N GLU A 66 -1.75 10.04 -20.94
CA GLU A 66 -1.58 8.69 -21.50
C GLU A 66 -2.48 7.65 -20.81
N TRP A 67 -2.89 7.88 -19.57
CA TRP A 67 -3.71 6.95 -18.80
C TRP A 67 -5.03 6.64 -19.51
N LYS A 68 -5.27 5.37 -19.78
CA LYS A 68 -6.44 4.90 -20.55
C LYS A 68 -6.88 3.51 -20.12
N THR A 69 -8.13 3.19 -20.33
CA THR A 69 -8.71 1.85 -20.16
C THR A 69 -9.19 1.31 -21.50
N PRO A 70 -9.26 -0.03 -21.69
CA PRO A 70 -9.00 -1.07 -20.69
C PRO A 70 -7.52 -1.22 -20.33
N PHE A 71 -7.23 -1.79 -19.16
CA PHE A 71 -5.88 -2.20 -18.80
C PHE A 71 -5.57 -3.56 -19.43
N THR A 72 -4.37 -3.66 -19.99
CA THR A 72 -3.84 -4.90 -20.57
C THR A 72 -2.37 -5.04 -20.22
N PRO A 73 -1.76 -6.23 -20.31
CA PRO A 73 -0.32 -6.41 -20.03
C PRO A 73 0.60 -5.52 -20.87
N GLU A 74 0.14 -5.03 -22.04
CA GLU A 74 0.91 -4.14 -22.91
C GLU A 74 0.91 -2.69 -22.42
N ASN A 75 -0.08 -2.27 -21.65
CA ASN A 75 -0.22 -0.88 -21.21
C ASN A 75 -0.24 -0.68 -19.70
N ALA A 76 -0.21 -1.77 -18.93
CA ALA A 76 -0.29 -1.76 -17.47
C ALA A 76 0.53 -2.92 -16.90
N ARG A 77 0.83 -2.86 -15.59
CA ARG A 77 1.69 -3.82 -14.92
C ARG A 77 1.15 -4.17 -13.54
N PRO A 78 1.33 -5.41 -13.01
CA PRO A 78 0.86 -5.78 -11.69
C PRO A 78 1.45 -4.89 -10.58
N ALA A 79 0.61 -4.41 -9.68
CA ALA A 79 0.93 -3.38 -8.70
C ALA A 79 2.13 -3.74 -7.81
N VAL A 80 2.21 -4.97 -7.32
CA VAL A 80 3.29 -5.40 -6.41
C VAL A 80 4.67 -5.39 -7.06
N TYR A 81 4.74 -5.56 -8.37
CA TYR A 81 5.97 -5.53 -9.17
C TYR A 81 6.25 -4.15 -9.76
N THR A 82 5.27 -3.24 -9.66
CA THR A 82 5.39 -1.88 -10.20
C THR A 82 5.84 -0.88 -9.15
N PHE A 83 5.30 -0.94 -7.94
CA PHE A 83 5.74 -0.05 -6.87
C PHE A 83 7.17 -0.35 -6.47
N ASP A 84 7.99 0.71 -6.36
CA ASP A 84 9.42 0.64 -6.04
C ASP A 84 9.75 1.63 -4.92
N GLY A 85 10.16 1.12 -3.76
CA GLY A 85 10.47 1.90 -2.56
C GLY A 85 10.68 1.02 -1.34
N ASP A 86 10.99 1.62 -0.20
CA ASP A 86 11.47 0.92 0.99
C ASP A 86 10.57 -0.24 1.44
N VAL A 87 9.24 -0.08 1.38
CA VAL A 87 8.28 -1.15 1.71
C VAL A 87 8.45 -2.31 0.73
N TYR A 88 8.56 -2.02 -0.56
CA TYR A 88 8.67 -3.04 -1.62
C TYR A 88 10.06 -3.68 -1.65
N THR A 89 11.11 -2.95 -1.27
CA THR A 89 12.44 -3.51 -1.00
C THR A 89 12.39 -4.52 0.15
N GLY A 90 11.66 -4.22 1.23
CA GLY A 90 11.49 -5.14 2.34
C GLY A 90 10.62 -6.36 2.00
N LEU A 91 9.58 -6.19 1.18
CA LEU A 91 8.71 -7.27 0.70
C LEU A 91 9.44 -8.18 -0.29
N ASP A 92 10.26 -7.61 -1.16
CA ASP A 92 11.00 -8.30 -2.22
C ASP A 92 10.14 -9.30 -3.01
N ALA A 93 9.04 -8.80 -3.58
CA ALA A 93 8.02 -9.61 -4.24
C ALA A 93 8.57 -10.45 -5.42
N TYR A 94 9.66 -10.00 -6.04
CA TYR A 94 10.31 -10.72 -7.14
C TYR A 94 10.94 -12.05 -6.74
N THR A 95 11.27 -12.23 -5.46
CA THR A 95 11.85 -13.48 -4.93
C THR A 95 10.84 -14.37 -4.20
N ILE A 96 9.56 -13.98 -4.17
CA ILE A 96 8.49 -14.83 -3.62
C ILE A 96 8.27 -16.00 -4.58
N PRO A 97 8.34 -17.27 -4.09
CA PRO A 97 8.06 -18.44 -4.90
C PRO A 97 6.67 -18.39 -5.54
N LEU A 98 6.56 -18.81 -6.80
CA LEU A 98 5.29 -18.72 -7.55
C LEU A 98 4.15 -19.49 -6.90
N GLU A 99 4.43 -20.58 -6.19
CA GLU A 99 3.43 -21.35 -5.43
C GLU A 99 2.82 -20.54 -4.28
N LYS A 100 3.51 -19.48 -3.79
CA LYS A 100 3.00 -18.56 -2.75
C LYS A 100 2.30 -17.33 -3.31
N LEU A 101 2.28 -17.16 -4.63
CA LEU A 101 1.70 -15.98 -5.27
C LEU A 101 0.20 -15.83 -4.96
N ASN A 102 -0.54 -16.95 -4.91
CA ASN A 102 -1.95 -16.95 -4.54
C ASN A 102 -2.17 -16.53 -3.08
N VAL A 103 -1.25 -16.90 -2.17
CA VAL A 103 -1.29 -16.48 -0.77
C VAL A 103 -1.06 -14.98 -0.66
N LEU A 104 -0.07 -14.44 -1.38
CA LEU A 104 0.19 -13.01 -1.47
C LEU A 104 -1.03 -12.25 -2.01
N GLN A 105 -1.61 -12.73 -3.13
CA GLN A 105 -2.78 -12.14 -3.79
C GLN A 105 -4.02 -12.14 -2.88
N ASP A 106 -4.20 -13.19 -2.07
CA ASP A 106 -5.29 -13.25 -1.11
C ASP A 106 -5.07 -12.32 0.09
N LYS A 107 -3.88 -12.35 0.70
CA LYS A 107 -3.63 -11.66 1.98
C LYS A 107 -3.35 -10.16 1.83
N LEU A 108 -2.61 -9.74 0.81
CA LEU A 108 -2.12 -8.36 0.70
C LEU A 108 -3.10 -7.44 -0.05
N ARG A 109 -3.20 -6.21 0.46
CA ARG A 109 -3.89 -5.07 -0.18
C ARG A 109 -2.96 -3.87 -0.17
N ILE A 110 -2.99 -3.09 -1.25
CA ILE A 110 -2.18 -1.87 -1.42
C ILE A 110 -3.14 -0.69 -1.51
N LEU A 111 -3.04 0.24 -0.58
CA LEU A 111 -3.81 1.48 -0.62
C LEU A 111 -3.25 2.39 -1.73
N SER A 112 -4.10 3.17 -2.38
CA SER A 112 -3.70 4.01 -3.51
C SER A 112 -4.56 5.27 -3.60
N GLY A 113 -3.94 6.43 -3.79
CA GLY A 113 -4.67 7.68 -4.01
C GLY A 113 -5.49 7.69 -5.30
N LEU A 114 -5.01 7.00 -6.35
CA LEU A 114 -5.72 6.92 -7.64
C LEU A 114 -6.68 5.73 -7.70
N TYR A 115 -6.26 4.55 -7.22
CA TYR A 115 -7.00 3.29 -7.39
C TYR A 115 -7.77 2.86 -6.13
N GLY A 116 -7.65 3.59 -5.03
CA GLY A 116 -8.26 3.27 -3.73
C GLY A 116 -7.62 2.06 -3.06
N LEU A 117 -7.94 0.87 -3.53
CA LEU A 117 -7.43 -0.40 -3.02
C LEU A 117 -7.08 -1.32 -4.18
N LEU A 118 -5.84 -1.81 -4.20
CA LEU A 118 -5.33 -2.76 -5.18
C LEU A 118 -4.99 -4.09 -4.51
N LYS A 119 -5.17 -5.18 -5.24
CA LYS A 119 -4.54 -6.47 -4.96
C LYS A 119 -3.13 -6.51 -5.59
N PRO A 120 -2.23 -7.38 -5.12
CA PRO A 120 -0.86 -7.47 -5.65
C PRO A 120 -0.76 -7.56 -7.17
N LEU A 121 -1.59 -8.39 -7.78
CA LEU A 121 -1.58 -8.65 -9.23
C LEU A 121 -2.50 -7.74 -10.04
N ASP A 122 -3.18 -6.79 -9.42
CA ASP A 122 -4.01 -5.84 -10.15
C ASP A 122 -3.14 -4.98 -11.08
N LEU A 123 -3.54 -4.92 -12.35
CA LEU A 123 -2.86 -4.09 -13.34
C LEU A 123 -3.00 -2.60 -12.98
N MET A 124 -1.92 -1.87 -13.06
CA MET A 124 -1.90 -0.42 -12.88
C MET A 124 -1.03 0.26 -13.93
N GLN A 125 -1.41 1.46 -14.33
CA GLN A 125 -0.59 2.36 -15.12
C GLN A 125 0.15 3.34 -14.21
N ALA A 126 1.22 3.94 -14.74
CA ALA A 126 2.04 4.88 -14.01
C ALA A 126 1.25 6.11 -13.59
N TYR A 127 1.36 6.48 -12.32
CA TYR A 127 0.73 7.67 -11.75
C TYR A 127 1.55 8.20 -10.56
N ARG A 128 1.23 9.40 -10.13
CA ARG A 128 1.59 9.91 -8.81
C ARG A 128 0.40 10.69 -8.26
N LEU A 129 -0.15 10.20 -7.18
CA LEU A 129 -1.20 10.85 -6.41
C LEU A 129 -1.19 10.26 -4.99
N GLU A 130 -0.75 11.06 -4.03
CA GLU A 130 -0.69 10.65 -2.63
C GLU A 130 -2.08 10.78 -2.00
N MET A 131 -2.41 9.89 -1.08
CA MET A 131 -3.74 9.88 -0.44
C MET A 131 -4.02 11.16 0.35
N GLY A 132 -2.97 11.80 0.89
CA GLY A 132 -3.05 13.06 1.61
C GLY A 132 -3.17 14.31 0.73
N THR A 133 -3.17 14.17 -0.60
CA THR A 133 -3.31 15.31 -1.53
C THR A 133 -4.65 16.01 -1.32
N LYS A 134 -4.59 17.32 -1.07
CA LYS A 134 -5.76 18.16 -0.82
C LYS A 134 -6.49 18.49 -2.13
N MET A 135 -7.21 17.52 -2.65
CA MET A 135 -7.91 17.63 -3.93
C MET A 135 -9.37 17.17 -3.77
N PRO A 136 -10.35 18.05 -4.00
CA PRO A 136 -11.74 17.65 -4.05
C PRO A 136 -12.00 16.68 -5.20
N VAL A 137 -12.84 15.68 -4.96
CA VAL A 137 -13.25 14.68 -5.96
C VAL A 137 -14.75 14.45 -5.85
N ALA A 138 -15.49 14.73 -6.90
CA ALA A 138 -16.96 14.73 -6.88
C ALA A 138 -17.48 15.56 -5.69
N GLU A 139 -18.35 15.02 -4.85
CA GLU A 139 -18.90 15.70 -3.67
C GLU A 139 -17.98 15.61 -2.43
N SER A 140 -16.82 14.94 -2.54
CA SER A 140 -15.89 14.74 -1.42
C SER A 140 -14.86 15.86 -1.36
N LYS A 141 -14.53 16.29 -0.12
CA LYS A 141 -13.58 17.39 0.13
C LYS A 141 -12.14 17.03 -0.21
N ASN A 142 -11.81 15.74 -0.17
CA ASN A 142 -10.45 15.22 -0.39
C ASN A 142 -10.50 13.72 -0.75
N LEU A 143 -9.34 13.13 -1.05
CA LEU A 143 -9.23 11.73 -1.43
C LEU A 143 -9.59 10.77 -0.28
N HIS A 144 -9.29 11.11 0.97
CA HIS A 144 -9.68 10.27 2.12
C HIS A 144 -11.19 10.13 2.21
N ASP A 145 -11.92 11.24 2.10
CA ASP A 145 -13.38 11.24 2.17
C ASP A 145 -13.99 10.48 0.99
N PHE A 146 -13.40 10.62 -0.19
CA PHE A 146 -13.83 9.91 -1.39
C PHE A 146 -13.65 8.40 -1.28
N TRP A 147 -12.47 7.95 -0.82
CA TRP A 147 -12.14 6.53 -0.80
C TRP A 147 -12.66 5.78 0.44
N LYS A 148 -12.83 6.47 1.57
CA LYS A 148 -13.15 5.83 2.87
C LYS A 148 -14.35 4.90 2.83
N PRO A 149 -15.52 5.28 2.28
CA PRO A 149 -16.67 4.37 2.21
C PRO A 149 -16.40 3.14 1.35
N THR A 150 -15.81 3.33 0.17
CA THR A 150 -15.56 2.28 -0.81
C THR A 150 -14.52 1.29 -0.32
N VAL A 151 -13.37 1.79 0.18
CA VAL A 151 -12.27 0.96 0.70
C VAL A 151 -12.71 0.17 1.93
N THR A 152 -13.39 0.82 2.87
CA THR A 152 -13.87 0.17 4.10
C THR A 152 -14.90 -0.93 3.78
N LYS A 153 -15.85 -0.66 2.87
CA LYS A 153 -16.82 -1.66 2.42
C LYS A 153 -16.13 -2.85 1.75
N ALA A 154 -15.12 -2.60 0.92
CA ALA A 154 -14.37 -3.66 0.24
C ALA A 154 -13.61 -4.54 1.24
N LEU A 155 -12.90 -3.93 2.19
CA LEU A 155 -12.19 -4.66 3.25
C LEU A 155 -13.17 -5.50 4.07
N ASN A 156 -14.31 -4.92 4.48
CA ASN A 156 -15.33 -5.66 5.22
C ASN A 156 -15.97 -6.82 4.45
N LYS A 157 -16.02 -6.75 3.12
CA LYS A 157 -16.50 -7.85 2.28
C LYS A 157 -15.54 -9.04 2.28
N GLU A 158 -14.25 -8.76 2.37
CA GLU A 158 -13.19 -9.78 2.34
C GLU A 158 -12.86 -10.34 3.74
N LEU A 159 -13.00 -9.53 4.79
CA LEU A 159 -12.70 -9.91 6.17
C LEU A 159 -13.74 -10.86 6.73
N LYS A 160 -13.29 -12.01 7.25
CA LYS A 160 -14.13 -13.00 7.93
C LYS A 160 -14.16 -12.73 9.44
N LYS A 161 -15.20 -13.22 10.12
CA LYS A 161 -15.29 -13.12 11.59
C LYS A 161 -14.07 -13.82 12.24
N GLY A 162 -13.39 -13.12 13.14
CA GLY A 162 -12.19 -13.63 13.83
C GLY A 162 -10.90 -13.57 13.01
N GLU A 163 -10.95 -13.10 11.76
CA GLU A 163 -9.77 -12.93 10.94
C GLU A 163 -8.95 -11.73 11.43
N LEU A 164 -7.61 -11.84 11.39
CA LEU A 164 -6.74 -10.71 11.70
C LEU A 164 -6.67 -9.73 10.51
N PHE A 165 -6.71 -8.46 10.84
CA PHE A 165 -6.44 -7.38 9.90
C PHE A 165 -5.23 -6.57 10.35
N VAL A 166 -4.15 -6.64 9.58
CA VAL A 166 -2.84 -6.07 9.93
C VAL A 166 -2.61 -4.79 9.14
N ASN A 167 -2.47 -3.67 9.85
CA ASN A 167 -2.14 -2.39 9.25
C ASN A 167 -0.62 -2.17 9.23
N LEU A 168 -0.02 -2.26 8.05
CA LEU A 168 1.36 -1.91 7.76
C LEU A 168 1.46 -0.68 6.84
N ALA A 169 0.35 0.01 6.60
CA ALA A 169 0.33 1.28 5.89
C ALA A 169 0.73 2.46 6.80
N SER A 170 1.12 3.57 6.20
CA SER A 170 1.30 4.82 6.94
C SER A 170 -0.06 5.42 7.35
N ASN A 171 -0.04 6.28 8.36
CA ASN A 171 -1.25 6.98 8.82
C ASN A 171 -1.92 7.77 7.68
N GLU A 172 -1.11 8.37 6.79
CA GLU A 172 -1.61 9.08 5.62
C GLU A 172 -2.54 8.20 4.77
N TYR A 173 -2.11 6.99 4.43
CA TYR A 173 -2.90 6.09 3.60
C TYR A 173 -3.99 5.38 4.39
N PHE A 174 -3.71 4.97 5.62
CA PHE A 174 -4.68 4.24 6.45
C PHE A 174 -5.87 5.11 6.89
N SER A 175 -5.76 6.44 6.84
CA SER A 175 -6.88 7.36 7.06
C SER A 175 -8.02 7.23 6.03
N ALA A 176 -7.76 6.56 4.89
CA ALA A 176 -8.79 6.17 3.93
C ALA A 176 -9.59 4.91 4.35
N VAL A 177 -9.36 4.39 5.57
CA VAL A 177 -10.11 3.28 6.16
C VAL A 177 -10.88 3.80 7.38
N ASP A 178 -12.17 3.52 7.46
CA ASP A 178 -12.94 3.78 8.66
C ASP A 178 -12.77 2.62 9.65
N VAL A 179 -11.84 2.80 10.58
CA VAL A 179 -11.50 1.77 11.58
C VAL A 179 -12.70 1.41 12.46
N LYS A 180 -13.61 2.36 12.74
CA LYS A 180 -14.79 2.12 13.58
C LYS A 180 -15.84 1.25 12.87
N ALA A 181 -15.85 1.30 11.54
CA ALA A 181 -16.77 0.53 10.71
C ALA A 181 -16.20 -0.85 10.30
N LEU A 182 -14.96 -1.17 10.65
CA LEU A 182 -14.38 -2.49 10.37
C LEU A 182 -15.02 -3.58 11.25
N LYS A 183 -15.21 -4.77 10.66
CA LYS A 183 -15.82 -5.94 11.33
C LYS A 183 -14.87 -6.65 12.30
N VAL A 184 -13.58 -6.37 12.21
CA VAL A 184 -12.52 -7.00 13.00
C VAL A 184 -11.56 -5.94 13.55
N PRO A 185 -10.91 -6.18 14.69
CA PRO A 185 -9.91 -5.26 15.22
C PRO A 185 -8.69 -5.16 14.30
N VAL A 186 -8.06 -3.99 14.31
CA VAL A 186 -6.84 -3.72 13.55
C VAL A 186 -5.63 -4.02 14.42
N ILE A 187 -4.72 -4.85 13.94
CA ILE A 187 -3.41 -5.08 14.51
C ILE A 187 -2.43 -4.10 13.85
N THR A 188 -1.69 -3.37 14.66
CA THR A 188 -0.73 -2.36 14.16
C THR A 188 0.66 -2.68 14.67
N PRO A 189 1.52 -3.28 13.83
CA PRO A 189 2.96 -3.43 14.13
C PRO A 189 3.69 -2.11 13.95
N ASP A 190 4.52 -1.76 14.94
CA ASP A 190 5.46 -0.65 14.89
C ASP A 190 6.91 -1.16 14.99
N PHE A 191 7.81 -0.49 14.28
CA PHE A 191 9.23 -0.87 14.20
C PHE A 191 10.10 0.29 14.68
N LYS A 192 10.95 0.01 15.69
CA LYS A 192 11.83 0.99 16.30
C LYS A 192 13.27 0.49 16.31
N ASP A 193 14.18 1.39 16.04
CA ASP A 193 15.61 1.11 15.99
C ASP A 193 16.33 1.88 17.10
N TYR A 194 17.36 1.27 17.70
CA TYR A 194 18.24 1.97 18.60
C TYR A 194 19.12 2.95 17.80
N LYS A 195 19.05 4.22 18.17
CA LYS A 195 19.92 5.28 17.67
C LYS A 195 20.35 6.18 18.82
N ASP A 196 21.65 6.31 19.03
CA ASP A 196 22.24 7.11 20.10
C ASP A 196 21.70 6.69 21.50
N GLY A 197 21.59 5.38 21.74
CA GLY A 197 21.10 4.78 22.99
C GLY A 197 19.59 4.97 23.25
N LYS A 198 18.82 5.45 22.26
CA LYS A 198 17.37 5.65 22.38
C LYS A 198 16.61 4.95 21.27
N LEU A 199 15.50 4.31 21.61
CA LEU A 199 14.57 3.76 20.63
C LEU A 199 13.85 4.89 19.89
N LYS A 200 13.95 4.86 18.55
CA LYS A 200 13.32 5.82 17.66
C LYS A 200 12.68 5.11 16.48
N MET A 201 11.54 5.62 16.00
CA MET A 201 11.02 5.21 14.69
C MET A 201 11.82 5.94 13.61
N ILE A 202 12.69 5.21 12.91
CA ILE A 202 13.46 5.74 11.78
C ILE A 202 12.68 5.44 10.51
N SER A 203 12.20 6.47 9.83
CA SER A 203 11.23 6.35 8.73
C SER A 203 11.64 5.35 7.65
N PHE A 204 12.89 5.38 7.21
CA PHE A 204 13.42 4.46 6.20
C PHE A 204 13.38 3.00 6.69
N PHE A 205 13.92 2.73 7.89
CA PHE A 205 13.94 1.38 8.46
C PHE A 205 12.53 0.86 8.77
N ALA A 206 11.67 1.70 9.32
CA ALA A 206 10.27 1.33 9.60
C ALA A 206 9.48 0.98 8.32
N LYS A 207 9.72 1.70 7.20
CA LYS A 207 9.11 1.36 5.91
C LYS A 207 9.58 0.00 5.40
N LYS A 208 10.90 -0.24 5.42
CA LYS A 208 11.48 -1.52 5.02
C LYS A 208 10.94 -2.66 5.89
N ALA A 209 10.90 -2.47 7.22
CA ALA A 209 10.38 -3.45 8.17
C ALA A 209 8.91 -3.83 7.92
N ARG A 210 8.07 -2.86 7.52
CA ARG A 210 6.68 -3.16 7.11
C ARG A 210 6.62 -4.11 5.92
N GLY A 211 7.46 -3.91 4.92
CA GLY A 211 7.59 -4.84 3.79
C GLY A 211 8.10 -6.22 4.22
N MET A 212 9.13 -6.24 5.07
CA MET A 212 9.67 -7.49 5.64
C MET A 212 8.63 -8.25 6.47
N MET A 213 7.74 -7.56 7.20
CA MET A 213 6.64 -8.20 7.93
C MET A 213 5.64 -8.86 6.96
N VAL A 214 5.30 -8.21 5.84
CA VAL A 214 4.49 -8.88 4.79
C VAL A 214 5.22 -10.12 4.29
N ARG A 215 6.50 -9.99 3.94
CA ARG A 215 7.31 -11.11 3.48
C ARG A 215 7.33 -12.27 4.48
N TYR A 216 7.56 -11.99 5.75
CA TYR A 216 7.53 -12.97 6.83
C TYR A 216 6.19 -13.70 6.92
N ILE A 217 5.06 -12.97 6.86
CA ILE A 217 3.71 -13.55 6.88
C ILE A 217 3.50 -14.52 5.71
N ILE A 218 4.02 -14.18 4.53
CA ILE A 218 3.90 -15.03 3.33
C ILE A 218 4.84 -16.25 3.45
N ASP A 219 6.06 -16.07 3.90
CA ASP A 219 7.05 -17.15 4.02
C ASP A 219 6.66 -18.19 5.06
N THR A 220 6.11 -17.76 6.20
CA THR A 220 5.76 -18.63 7.34
C THR A 220 4.30 -19.08 7.35
N ASN A 221 3.46 -18.55 6.45
CA ASN A 221 1.99 -18.70 6.48
C ASN A 221 1.36 -18.27 7.82
N ALA A 222 1.88 -17.21 8.45
CA ALA A 222 1.38 -16.70 9.72
C ALA A 222 -0.13 -16.37 9.67
N GLU A 223 -0.87 -16.77 10.72
CA GLU A 223 -2.32 -16.57 10.81
C GLU A 223 -2.75 -15.98 12.16
N THR A 224 -1.91 -16.07 13.20
CA THR A 224 -2.19 -15.65 14.57
C THR A 224 -1.35 -14.46 15.01
N ILE A 225 -1.74 -13.82 16.12
CA ILE A 225 -0.91 -12.76 16.74
C ILE A 225 0.43 -13.35 17.25
N ASP A 226 0.41 -14.57 17.74
CA ASP A 226 1.63 -15.22 18.24
C ASP A 226 2.60 -15.54 17.09
N ASP A 227 2.09 -15.89 15.92
CA ASP A 227 2.92 -16.02 14.72
C ASP A 227 3.58 -14.67 14.38
N LEU A 228 2.83 -13.56 14.45
CA LEU A 228 3.38 -12.22 14.19
C LEU A 228 4.50 -11.84 15.18
N LYS A 229 4.37 -12.21 16.46
CA LYS A 229 5.41 -11.99 17.48
C LYS A 229 6.72 -12.72 17.17
N GLY A 230 6.67 -13.78 16.36
CA GLY A 230 7.85 -14.50 15.89
C GLY A 230 8.68 -13.77 14.83
N PHE A 231 8.24 -12.60 14.36
CA PHE A 231 8.97 -11.82 13.35
C PHE A 231 10.37 -11.44 13.83
N ASN A 232 11.40 -11.81 13.05
CA ASN A 232 12.81 -11.64 13.41
C ASN A 232 13.72 -11.20 12.25
N TYR A 233 13.15 -10.74 11.12
CA TYR A 233 13.92 -10.33 9.95
C TYR A 233 14.80 -9.11 10.27
N GLU A 234 16.02 -9.13 9.78
CA GLU A 234 17.05 -8.11 10.02
C GLU A 234 17.26 -7.76 11.50
N GLY A 235 17.09 -8.71 12.41
CA GLY A 235 17.39 -8.55 13.84
C GLY A 235 16.26 -7.90 14.63
N TYR A 236 15.10 -7.60 14.04
CA TYR A 236 13.93 -7.16 14.80
C TYR A 236 13.44 -8.27 15.73
N GLN A 237 13.02 -7.89 16.92
CA GLN A 237 12.42 -8.78 17.90
C GLN A 237 11.18 -8.13 18.52
N PHE A 238 10.18 -8.95 18.84
CA PHE A 238 8.99 -8.48 19.54
C PHE A 238 9.35 -7.99 20.95
N ASP A 239 8.90 -6.77 21.29
CA ASP A 239 9.07 -6.19 22.61
C ASP A 239 7.73 -6.18 23.36
N ALA A 240 7.60 -7.10 24.32
CA ALA A 240 6.38 -7.24 25.12
C ALA A 240 6.13 -6.04 26.03
N ASN A 241 7.19 -5.36 26.50
CA ASN A 241 7.07 -4.22 27.42
C ASN A 241 6.55 -2.95 26.72
N LEU A 242 6.88 -2.80 25.43
CA LEU A 242 6.44 -1.66 24.62
C LEU A 242 5.13 -1.95 23.87
N SER A 243 4.69 -3.19 23.81
CA SER A 243 3.47 -3.60 23.11
C SER A 243 2.25 -3.47 24.04
N LYS A 244 1.10 -3.10 23.47
CA LYS A 244 -0.15 -2.98 24.25
C LYS A 244 -1.37 -3.33 23.36
N GLY A 245 -2.11 -4.37 23.76
CA GLY A 245 -3.29 -4.82 23.03
C GLY A 245 -2.95 -5.17 21.57
N ASN A 246 -3.59 -4.51 20.62
CA ASN A 246 -3.38 -4.72 19.19
C ASN A 246 -2.20 -3.94 18.59
N HIS A 247 -1.48 -3.18 19.41
CA HIS A 247 -0.29 -2.45 19.01
C HIS A 247 0.94 -3.28 19.38
N LEU A 248 1.59 -3.85 18.38
CA LEU A 248 2.76 -4.71 18.53
C LEU A 248 4.02 -3.90 18.21
N VAL A 249 4.99 -3.89 19.10
CA VAL A 249 6.26 -3.16 18.90
C VAL A 249 7.38 -4.16 18.68
N PHE A 250 8.17 -3.90 17.63
CA PHE A 250 9.37 -4.66 17.30
C PHE A 250 10.57 -3.73 17.35
N THR A 251 11.66 -4.19 17.95
CA THR A 251 12.87 -3.38 18.19
C THR A 251 14.12 -4.08 17.67
N ARG A 252 15.12 -3.32 17.25
CA ARG A 252 16.49 -3.78 16.98
C ARG A 252 17.51 -2.70 17.26
#